data_4330550ba5ff8a441409a41f166e6bfb
#
_entry.id   4330550ba5ff8a441409a41f166e6bfb
#
_cell.length_a   1.000
_cell.length_b   1.000
_cell.length_c   1.000
_cell.angle_alpha   90.00
_cell.angle_beta   90.00
_cell.angle_gamma   90.00
#
_symmetry.space_group_name_H-M   'P 1'
#
loop_
_entity.id
_entity.type
_entity.pdbx_description
1 polymer ?
#
loop_
_entity_poly.entity_id
_entity_poly.type
_entity_poly.pdbx_seq_one_letter_code
_entity_poly.pdbx_strand_id
1 'polypeptide(L)'
;MGFCIHGNICIFASHISGVANERADELSRRSSSEHSYFLRQDIFDAICVSLSFPLTLDCFASRLNNKLPKFISRFKDPSSSLVDAFSFSWSDNIYLFPPVPLIFKVLSKFHADKVAHGIIVCPYWPSQPWFPLLLNLLIDPPLLFPAGSVRDPDAMLPNHCQFLAWSIGSSPALQREYRETLPSVPSEALSRKPWLGTKGIGENSPIGLIQGKLVKGIFL
;
A
#
# COMPACT_ATOMS: atom_id res chain seq x y z
N MET A 1 5.33 -16.50 -29.80
CA MET A 1 4.60 -17.57 -29.09
C MET A 1 5.18 -17.65 -27.69
N GLY A 2 4.41 -17.30 -26.67
CA GLY A 2 4.82 -17.43 -25.27
C GLY A 2 4.12 -18.63 -24.63
N PHE A 3 4.88 -19.48 -23.96
CA PHE A 3 4.34 -20.63 -23.23
C PHE A 3 4.31 -20.29 -21.75
N CYS A 4 3.14 -20.42 -21.09
CA CYS A 4 3.06 -20.47 -19.64
C CYS A 4 3.38 -21.90 -19.16
N ILE A 5 4.45 -22.09 -18.42
CA ILE A 5 5.04 -23.38 -18.04
C ILE A 5 4.22 -24.13 -16.96
N HIS A 6 3.18 -23.52 -16.37
CA HIS A 6 2.33 -24.19 -15.38
C HIS A 6 0.87 -24.08 -15.82
N GLY A 7 0.32 -25.15 -16.39
CA GLY A 7 -1.12 -25.31 -16.54
C GLY A 7 -1.68 -25.47 -17.94
N ASN A 8 -0.97 -26.00 -18.92
CA ASN A 8 -1.50 -26.29 -20.27
C ASN A 8 -2.29 -25.13 -20.92
N ILE A 9 -1.88 -23.88 -20.68
CA ILE A 9 -2.53 -22.70 -21.27
C ILE A 9 -1.73 -22.26 -22.50
N CYS A 10 -2.33 -22.35 -23.67
CA CYS A 10 -1.83 -21.73 -24.91
C CYS A 10 -2.35 -20.32 -25.03
N ILE A 11 -1.46 -19.33 -25.09
CA ILE A 11 -1.83 -17.94 -25.33
C ILE A 11 -1.56 -17.62 -26.81
N PHE A 12 -2.60 -17.24 -27.53
CA PHE A 12 -2.52 -16.71 -28.88
C PHE A 12 -2.69 -15.19 -28.83
N ALA A 13 -1.73 -14.46 -29.37
CA ALA A 13 -1.85 -13.02 -29.56
C ALA A 13 -2.18 -12.74 -31.03
N SER A 14 -3.27 -12.00 -31.29
CA SER A 14 -3.64 -11.50 -32.61
C SER A 14 -3.74 -9.97 -32.57
N HIS A 15 -3.36 -9.33 -33.67
CA HIS A 15 -3.53 -7.89 -33.80
C HIS A 15 -5.01 -7.57 -33.99
N ILE A 16 -5.54 -6.68 -33.16
CA ILE A 16 -6.89 -6.12 -33.29
C ILE A 16 -6.72 -4.66 -33.73
N SER A 17 -7.42 -4.26 -34.79
CA SER A 17 -7.42 -2.85 -35.25
C SER A 17 -7.99 -1.95 -34.17
N GLY A 18 -7.51 -0.70 -34.05
CA GLY A 18 -7.98 0.26 -33.06
C GLY A 18 -9.51 0.48 -33.07
N VAL A 19 -10.13 0.40 -34.24
CA VAL A 19 -11.58 0.49 -34.40
C VAL A 19 -12.32 -0.71 -33.78
N ALA A 20 -11.72 -1.90 -33.77
CA ALA A 20 -12.29 -3.10 -33.16
C ALA A 20 -11.92 -3.24 -31.67
N ASN A 21 -11.04 -2.39 -31.16
CA ASN A 21 -10.55 -2.40 -29.78
C ASN A 21 -11.13 -1.26 -28.93
N GLU A 22 -12.32 -0.78 -29.29
CA GLU A 22 -12.99 0.37 -28.62
C GLU A 22 -13.03 0.24 -27.10
N ARG A 23 -13.30 -0.97 -26.57
CA ARG A 23 -13.39 -1.20 -25.14
C ARG A 23 -12.05 -1.06 -24.41
N ALA A 24 -10.94 -1.50 -25.01
CA ALA A 24 -9.62 -1.31 -24.39
C ALA A 24 -9.17 0.15 -24.51
N ASP A 25 -9.52 0.81 -25.60
CA ASP A 25 -9.24 2.23 -25.80
C ASP A 25 -10.09 3.10 -24.85
N GLU A 26 -11.37 2.78 -24.66
CA GLU A 26 -12.23 3.40 -23.66
C GLU A 26 -11.70 3.19 -22.23
N LEU A 27 -11.30 1.97 -21.90
CA LEU A 27 -10.70 1.64 -20.58
C LEU A 27 -9.36 2.36 -20.38
N SER A 28 -8.53 2.49 -21.42
CA SER A 28 -7.26 3.22 -21.32
C SER A 28 -7.47 4.73 -21.13
N ARG A 29 -8.53 5.29 -21.71
CA ARG A 29 -8.94 6.69 -21.51
C ARG A 29 -9.61 6.92 -20.16
N ARG A 30 -10.38 5.96 -19.65
CA ARG A 30 -10.95 6.00 -18.30
C ARG A 30 -9.89 5.87 -17.21
N SER A 31 -8.80 5.15 -17.45
CA SER A 31 -7.69 5.02 -16.49
C SER A 31 -6.90 6.31 -16.25
N SER A 32 -7.17 7.38 -16.99
CA SER A 32 -6.65 8.71 -16.71
C SER A 32 -7.45 9.48 -15.65
N SER A 33 -8.61 9.01 -15.24
CA SER A 33 -9.35 9.58 -14.13
C SER A 33 -8.76 9.14 -12.78
N GLU A 34 -8.64 10.08 -11.89
CA GLU A 34 -8.19 10.01 -10.50
C GLU A 34 -8.54 8.69 -9.81
N HIS A 35 -7.71 8.25 -8.87
CA HIS A 35 -7.89 7.02 -8.12
C HIS A 35 -9.33 6.73 -7.78
N SER A 36 -9.85 5.68 -8.33
CA SER A 36 -11.24 5.31 -8.14
C SER A 36 -11.55 4.79 -6.74
N TYR A 37 -10.53 4.42 -5.96
CA TYR A 37 -10.72 3.93 -4.59
C TYR A 37 -10.18 4.92 -3.54
N PHE A 38 -10.84 4.97 -2.40
CA PHE A 38 -10.49 5.88 -1.29
C PHE A 38 -10.80 5.29 0.07
N LEU A 39 -9.98 5.65 1.06
CA LEU A 39 -10.19 5.26 2.45
C LEU A 39 -11.39 6.02 3.05
N ARG A 40 -12.19 5.36 3.88
CA ARG A 40 -13.25 6.01 4.64
C ARG A 40 -12.65 7.01 5.65
N GLN A 41 -13.38 8.10 5.93
CA GLN A 41 -12.89 9.15 6.83
C GLN A 41 -12.76 8.67 8.27
N ASP A 42 -13.76 7.92 8.77
CA ASP A 42 -13.74 7.35 10.11
C ASP A 42 -12.53 6.43 10.36
N ILE A 43 -12.12 5.68 9.35
CA ILE A 43 -10.92 4.83 9.42
C ILE A 43 -9.64 5.68 9.42
N PHE A 44 -9.59 6.73 8.60
CA PHE A 44 -8.46 7.65 8.63
C PHE A 44 -8.30 8.34 9.99
N ASP A 45 -9.42 8.78 10.58
CA ASP A 45 -9.43 9.41 11.90
C ASP A 45 -8.97 8.42 12.99
N ALA A 46 -9.40 7.15 12.93
CA ALA A 46 -8.93 6.10 13.83
C ALA A 46 -7.42 5.82 13.68
N ILE A 47 -6.89 5.83 12.45
CA ILE A 47 -5.44 5.75 12.21
C ILE A 47 -4.73 6.91 12.90
N CYS A 48 -5.20 8.15 12.71
CA CYS A 48 -4.59 9.33 13.32
C CYS A 48 -4.56 9.28 14.86
N VAL A 49 -5.61 8.73 15.48
CA VAL A 49 -5.66 8.52 16.94
C VAL A 49 -4.62 7.50 17.41
N SER A 50 -4.33 6.50 16.58
CA SER A 50 -3.39 5.41 16.91
C SER A 50 -1.93 5.78 16.70
N LEU A 51 -1.64 6.94 16.06
CA LEU A 51 -0.27 7.36 15.76
C LEU A 51 0.36 8.16 16.90
N SER A 52 1.66 7.97 17.07
CA SER A 52 2.48 8.78 17.99
C SER A 52 2.92 10.14 17.41
N PHE A 53 2.60 10.41 16.13
CA PHE A 53 3.00 11.64 15.44
C PHE A 53 1.86 12.20 14.56
N PRO A 54 1.76 13.54 14.39
CA PRO A 54 0.74 14.15 13.56
C PRO A 54 1.09 14.02 12.09
N LEU A 55 0.10 13.68 11.25
CA LEU A 55 0.25 13.71 9.79
C LEU A 55 0.08 15.14 9.27
N THR A 56 0.90 15.53 8.30
CA THR A 56 0.97 16.92 7.80
C THR A 56 0.66 17.08 6.33
N LEU A 57 0.87 16.04 5.52
CA LEU A 57 0.75 16.09 4.06
C LEU A 57 0.19 14.79 3.50
N ASP A 58 -0.84 14.88 2.68
CA ASP A 58 -1.39 13.76 1.89
C ASP A 58 -0.76 13.77 0.50
N CYS A 59 0.11 12.79 0.23
CA CYS A 59 0.93 12.80 -0.98
C CYS A 59 0.24 12.24 -2.24
N PHE A 60 -0.89 11.56 -2.10
CA PHE A 60 -1.57 10.92 -3.23
C PHE A 60 -3.08 11.17 -3.17
N ALA A 61 -3.47 12.42 -3.31
CA ALA A 61 -4.86 12.83 -3.19
C ALA A 61 -5.32 13.73 -4.34
N SER A 62 -6.60 13.96 -4.37
CA SER A 62 -7.27 15.00 -5.12
C SER A 62 -8.17 15.80 -4.18
N ARG A 63 -8.74 16.90 -4.64
CA ARG A 63 -9.74 17.67 -3.88
C ARG A 63 -10.98 16.86 -3.46
N LEU A 64 -11.20 15.68 -4.08
CA LEU A 64 -12.38 14.85 -3.81
C LEU A 64 -12.12 13.78 -2.74
N ASN A 65 -10.85 13.42 -2.50
CA ASN A 65 -10.51 12.30 -1.62
C ASN A 65 -9.39 12.60 -0.62
N ASN A 66 -8.89 13.85 -0.57
CA ASN A 66 -7.85 14.25 0.37
C ASN A 66 -8.28 14.03 1.83
N LYS A 67 -7.35 13.55 2.64
CA LYS A 67 -7.53 13.32 4.06
C LYS A 67 -6.97 14.44 4.92
N LEU A 68 -6.05 15.19 4.38
CA LEU A 68 -5.41 16.31 5.06
C LEU A 68 -5.64 17.63 4.31
N PRO A 69 -5.63 18.77 4.98
CA PRO A 69 -5.79 20.08 4.34
C PRO A 69 -4.70 20.37 3.30
N LYS A 70 -3.47 19.90 3.57
CA LYS A 70 -2.37 19.96 2.62
C LYS A 70 -2.28 18.64 1.87
N PHE A 71 -2.41 18.68 0.56
CA PHE A 71 -2.32 17.49 -0.28
C PHE A 71 -1.60 17.78 -1.60
N ILE A 72 -1.16 16.71 -2.24
CA ILE A 72 -0.49 16.72 -3.53
C ILE A 72 -1.37 15.98 -4.52
N SER A 73 -1.68 16.66 -5.62
CA SER A 73 -2.44 16.06 -6.71
C SER A 73 -1.54 15.56 -7.82
N ARG A 74 -2.03 14.59 -8.56
CA ARG A 74 -1.34 14.09 -9.75
C ARG A 74 -1.30 15.13 -10.87
N PHE A 75 -2.37 15.89 -11.02
CA PHE A 75 -2.55 16.92 -12.03
C PHE A 75 -2.73 18.29 -11.36
N LYS A 76 -2.57 19.36 -12.14
CA LYS A 76 -2.73 20.73 -11.65
C LYS A 76 -4.15 20.91 -11.10
N ASP A 77 -4.25 21.18 -9.79
CA ASP A 77 -5.49 21.48 -9.07
C ASP A 77 -5.28 22.75 -8.24
N PRO A 78 -6.16 23.77 -8.35
CA PRO A 78 -6.04 25.02 -7.58
C PRO A 78 -6.02 24.81 -6.05
N SER A 79 -6.63 23.72 -5.57
CA SER A 79 -6.72 23.40 -4.13
C SER A 79 -5.53 22.61 -3.63
N SER A 80 -4.70 22.04 -4.52
CA SER A 80 -3.54 21.24 -4.12
C SER A 80 -2.35 22.13 -3.75
N SER A 81 -1.57 21.67 -2.77
CA SER A 81 -0.35 22.36 -2.35
C SER A 81 0.76 22.23 -3.39
N LEU A 82 0.86 21.09 -4.04
CA LEU A 82 1.88 20.73 -5.03
C LEU A 82 1.29 19.77 -6.08
N VAL A 83 2.02 19.62 -7.18
CA VAL A 83 1.68 18.69 -8.27
C VAL A 83 2.76 17.64 -8.41
N ASP A 84 2.35 16.40 -8.61
CA ASP A 84 3.20 15.21 -8.73
C ASP A 84 4.08 14.94 -7.49
N ALA A 85 3.66 13.98 -6.69
CA ALA A 85 4.36 13.57 -5.48
C ALA A 85 5.82 13.15 -5.69
N PHE A 86 6.21 12.81 -6.91
CA PHE A 86 7.57 12.39 -7.23
C PHE A 86 8.52 13.53 -7.64
N SER A 87 8.01 14.75 -7.81
CA SER A 87 8.78 15.89 -8.33
C SER A 87 9.62 16.63 -7.28
N PHE A 88 9.49 16.30 -5.99
CA PHE A 88 10.22 16.97 -4.89
C PHE A 88 10.58 15.98 -3.78
N SER A 89 11.49 16.38 -2.87
CA SER A 89 11.85 15.57 -1.71
C SER A 89 10.75 15.62 -0.65
N TRP A 90 10.44 14.47 -0.05
CA TRP A 90 9.43 14.38 0.98
C TRP A 90 9.98 14.77 2.35
N SER A 91 9.16 15.47 3.12
CA SER A 91 9.39 15.75 4.54
C SER A 91 8.81 14.63 5.42
N ASP A 92 8.99 14.75 6.73
CA ASP A 92 8.42 13.81 7.69
C ASP A 92 6.91 13.95 7.87
N ASN A 93 6.30 12.94 8.50
CA ASN A 93 4.89 12.90 8.89
C ASN A 93 3.90 12.93 7.71
N ILE A 94 4.21 12.16 6.67
CA ILE A 94 3.40 12.08 5.46
C ILE A 94 2.41 10.92 5.47
N TYR A 95 1.26 11.15 4.84
CA TYR A 95 0.26 10.13 4.55
C TYR A 95 0.35 9.73 3.07
N LEU A 96 0.38 8.42 2.84
CA LEU A 96 0.57 7.81 1.52
C LEU A 96 -0.56 6.82 1.25
N PHE A 97 -1.42 7.12 0.28
CA PHE A 97 -2.38 6.16 -0.25
C PHE A 97 -2.26 6.08 -1.78
N PRO A 98 -1.14 5.55 -2.26
CA PRO A 98 -0.84 5.52 -3.69
C PRO A 98 -1.65 4.47 -4.44
N PRO A 99 -1.80 4.62 -5.76
CA PRO A 99 -2.19 3.53 -6.65
C PRO A 99 -1.28 2.32 -6.47
N VAL A 100 -1.89 1.12 -6.49
CA VAL A 100 -1.16 -0.14 -6.27
C VAL A 100 0.10 -0.28 -7.14
N PRO A 101 0.09 0.04 -8.45
CA PRO A 101 1.30 -0.07 -9.28
C PRO A 101 2.45 0.86 -8.85
N LEU A 102 2.17 1.89 -8.07
CA LEU A 102 3.18 2.85 -7.62
C LEU A 102 3.81 2.50 -6.27
N ILE A 103 3.29 1.52 -5.53
CA ILE A 103 3.72 1.19 -4.16
C ILE A 103 5.25 0.97 -4.10
N PHE A 104 5.82 0.19 -5.02
CA PHE A 104 7.26 -0.04 -5.04
C PHE A 104 8.05 1.26 -5.20
N LYS A 105 7.65 2.12 -6.15
CA LYS A 105 8.28 3.42 -6.39
C LYS A 105 8.15 4.36 -5.19
N VAL A 106 6.99 4.33 -4.53
CA VAL A 106 6.71 5.11 -3.31
C VAL A 106 7.63 4.70 -2.17
N LEU A 107 7.72 3.41 -1.86
CA LEU A 107 8.59 2.91 -0.79
C LEU A 107 10.07 3.17 -1.09
N SER A 108 10.50 3.05 -2.35
CA SER A 108 11.87 3.36 -2.77
C SER A 108 12.18 4.84 -2.59
N LYS A 109 11.27 5.73 -2.97
CA LYS A 109 11.43 7.17 -2.76
C LYS A 109 11.41 7.53 -1.28
N PHE A 110 10.49 6.96 -0.49
CA PHE A 110 10.42 7.15 0.96
C PHE A 110 11.77 6.87 1.63
N HIS A 111 12.38 5.76 1.25
CA HIS A 111 13.70 5.38 1.76
C HIS A 111 14.82 6.31 1.27
N ALA A 112 14.80 6.68 -0.03
CA ALA A 112 15.81 7.56 -0.63
C ALA A 112 15.78 8.98 -0.04
N ASP A 113 14.58 9.52 0.20
CA ASP A 113 14.38 10.85 0.81
C ASP A 113 14.64 10.83 2.33
N LYS A 114 14.90 9.66 2.93
CA LYS A 114 15.18 9.47 4.38
C LYS A 114 14.06 10.00 5.28
N VAL A 115 12.81 9.83 4.86
CA VAL A 115 11.63 10.26 5.65
C VAL A 115 11.61 9.51 6.98
N ALA A 116 11.60 10.23 8.11
CA ALA A 116 11.67 9.62 9.43
C ALA A 116 10.36 8.93 9.81
N HIS A 117 9.21 9.53 9.49
CA HIS A 117 7.89 9.02 9.86
C HIS A 117 6.90 9.20 8.71
N GLY A 118 6.12 8.17 8.45
CA GLY A 118 5.00 8.24 7.52
C GLY A 118 4.06 7.05 7.68
N ILE A 119 2.85 7.19 7.16
CA ILE A 119 1.88 6.12 7.04
C ILE A 119 1.66 5.79 5.59
N ILE A 120 1.75 4.52 5.24
CA ILE A 120 1.28 4.03 3.94
C ILE A 120 0.08 3.11 4.12
N VAL A 121 -1.00 3.38 3.39
CA VAL A 121 -2.15 2.48 3.27
C VAL A 121 -2.00 1.71 1.97
N CYS A 122 -1.94 0.40 2.07
CA CYS A 122 -1.79 -0.47 0.90
C CYS A 122 -2.40 -1.85 1.15
N PRO A 123 -2.71 -2.62 0.07
CA PRO A 123 -3.26 -3.96 0.20
C PRO A 123 -2.28 -4.92 0.86
N TYR A 124 -2.82 -5.90 1.59
CA TYR A 124 -2.03 -7.01 2.13
C TYR A 124 -1.76 -8.06 1.06
N TRP A 125 -0.67 -7.89 0.33
CA TRP A 125 -0.24 -8.81 -0.73
C TRP A 125 1.18 -9.29 -0.51
N PRO A 126 1.39 -10.30 0.35
CA PRO A 126 2.72 -10.79 0.72
C PRO A 126 3.58 -11.33 -0.43
N SER A 127 2.95 -11.73 -1.55
CA SER A 127 3.64 -12.23 -2.74
C SER A 127 4.21 -11.13 -3.63
N GLN A 128 3.93 -9.87 -3.35
CA GLN A 128 4.39 -8.75 -4.17
C GLN A 128 5.87 -8.40 -3.89
N PRO A 129 6.64 -8.01 -4.91
CA PRO A 129 8.06 -7.68 -4.76
C PRO A 129 8.34 -6.53 -3.78
N TRP A 130 7.39 -5.63 -3.58
CA TRP A 130 7.53 -4.50 -2.66
C TRP A 130 7.29 -4.88 -1.19
N PHE A 131 6.69 -6.03 -0.91
CA PHE A 131 6.30 -6.40 0.46
C PHE A 131 7.50 -6.57 1.42
N PRO A 132 8.62 -7.21 1.05
CA PRO A 132 9.81 -7.23 1.91
C PRO A 132 10.38 -5.84 2.21
N LEU A 133 10.34 -4.92 1.23
CA LEU A 133 10.79 -3.54 1.45
C LEU A 133 9.87 -2.84 2.46
N LEU A 134 8.55 -3.00 2.33
CA LEU A 134 7.57 -2.46 3.28
C LEU A 134 7.83 -2.95 4.70
N LEU A 135 8.03 -4.27 4.88
CA LEU A 135 8.34 -4.85 6.19
C LEU A 135 9.63 -4.28 6.79
N ASN A 136 10.67 -4.06 5.97
CA ASN A 136 11.92 -3.50 6.43
C ASN A 136 11.82 -2.04 6.91
N LEU A 137 10.85 -1.29 6.42
CA LEU A 137 10.60 0.09 6.82
C LEU A 137 9.71 0.23 8.05
N LEU A 138 9.14 -0.85 8.58
CA LEU A 138 8.22 -0.79 9.73
C LEU A 138 8.90 -0.24 10.98
N ILE A 139 8.16 0.63 11.67
CA ILE A 139 8.51 1.23 12.97
C ILE A 139 7.44 1.00 14.06
N ASP A 140 6.26 0.50 13.67
CA ASP A 140 5.15 0.14 14.57
C ASP A 140 4.35 -1.04 14.00
N PRO A 141 3.51 -1.71 14.81
CA PRO A 141 2.61 -2.74 14.32
C PRO A 141 1.65 -2.21 13.26
N PRO A 142 1.43 -2.95 12.17
CA PRO A 142 0.44 -2.57 11.16
C PRO A 142 -0.99 -2.56 11.74
N LEU A 143 -1.80 -1.61 11.29
CA LEU A 143 -3.20 -1.47 11.69
C LEU A 143 -4.10 -2.17 10.66
N LEU A 144 -4.95 -3.08 11.14
CA LEU A 144 -5.91 -3.83 10.33
C LEU A 144 -7.25 -3.10 10.32
N PHE A 145 -7.88 -3.02 9.15
CA PHE A 145 -9.19 -2.39 8.99
C PHE A 145 -10.30 -3.43 8.82
N PRO A 146 -11.53 -3.11 9.27
CA PRO A 146 -12.69 -3.92 8.92
C PRO A 146 -12.94 -3.94 7.42
N ALA A 147 -13.61 -4.98 6.93
CA ALA A 147 -14.02 -5.06 5.54
C ALA A 147 -14.85 -3.83 5.12
N GLY A 148 -14.64 -3.33 3.89
CA GLY A 148 -15.34 -2.14 3.39
C GLY A 148 -14.76 -0.80 3.88
N SER A 149 -13.60 -0.79 4.52
CA SER A 149 -12.89 0.44 4.91
C SER A 149 -12.38 1.24 3.72
N VAL A 150 -12.05 0.56 2.62
CA VAL A 150 -11.72 1.17 1.33
C VAL A 150 -12.92 1.05 0.41
N ARG A 151 -13.38 2.17 -0.11
CA ARG A 151 -14.43 2.22 -1.13
C ARG A 151 -13.81 2.19 -2.50
N ASP A 152 -14.30 1.32 -3.36
CA ASP A 152 -13.85 1.11 -4.73
C ASP A 152 -15.06 1.14 -5.69
N PRO A 153 -15.57 2.33 -6.04
CA PRO A 153 -16.77 2.47 -6.86
C PRO A 153 -16.66 1.84 -8.25
N ASP A 154 -15.44 1.80 -8.79
CA ASP A 154 -15.18 1.28 -10.14
C ASP A 154 -14.73 -0.18 -10.15
N ALA A 155 -14.79 -0.85 -8.99
CA ALA A 155 -14.38 -2.25 -8.83
C ALA A 155 -12.99 -2.57 -9.42
N MET A 156 -12.03 -1.66 -9.21
CA MET A 156 -10.66 -1.79 -9.69
C MET A 156 -9.85 -2.80 -8.86
N LEU A 157 -10.31 -3.09 -7.65
CA LEU A 157 -9.65 -3.98 -6.69
C LEU A 157 -10.34 -5.33 -6.62
N PRO A 158 -9.63 -6.42 -6.33
CA PRO A 158 -10.26 -7.72 -6.06
C PRO A 158 -11.25 -7.65 -4.90
N ASN A 159 -12.37 -8.34 -4.99
CA ASN A 159 -13.47 -8.33 -4.00
C ASN A 159 -13.06 -8.66 -2.55
N HIS A 160 -11.89 -9.25 -2.34
CA HIS A 160 -11.37 -9.64 -1.02
C HIS A 160 -10.10 -8.88 -0.64
N CYS A 161 -9.87 -7.72 -1.26
CA CYS A 161 -8.66 -6.96 -1.01
C CYS A 161 -8.71 -6.38 0.41
N GLN A 162 -7.87 -6.90 1.29
CA GLN A 162 -7.69 -6.35 2.63
C GLN A 162 -6.59 -5.29 2.60
N PHE A 163 -6.91 -4.10 3.09
CA PHE A 163 -5.97 -3.01 3.26
C PHE A 163 -5.51 -2.88 4.70
N LEU A 164 -4.29 -2.43 4.89
CA LEU A 164 -3.70 -2.12 6.20
C LEU A 164 -3.04 -0.75 6.13
N ALA A 165 -2.95 -0.08 7.28
CA ALA A 165 -2.04 1.05 7.44
C ALA A 165 -0.75 0.57 8.09
N TRP A 166 0.36 1.04 7.55
CA TRP A 166 1.70 0.66 7.92
C TRP A 166 2.47 1.91 8.34
N SER A 167 2.84 1.99 9.63
CA SER A 167 3.77 2.99 10.13
C SER A 167 5.16 2.67 9.65
N ILE A 168 5.71 3.53 8.80
CA ILE A 168 7.01 3.35 8.18
C ILE A 168 7.95 4.49 8.50
N GLY A 169 9.24 4.17 8.60
CA GLY A 169 10.30 5.15 8.85
C GLY A 169 11.63 4.71 8.25
N SER A 170 12.42 5.65 7.76
CA SER A 170 13.74 5.37 7.19
C SER A 170 14.86 5.39 8.23
N SER A 171 14.56 5.73 9.49
CA SER A 171 15.55 5.72 10.58
C SER A 171 15.91 4.30 10.99
N PRO A 172 17.19 3.87 10.88
CA PRO A 172 17.60 2.54 11.34
C PRO A 172 17.41 2.33 12.85
N ALA A 173 17.43 3.40 13.64
CA ALA A 173 17.20 3.35 15.08
C ALA A 173 15.76 2.96 15.40
N LEU A 174 14.76 3.64 14.82
CA LEU A 174 13.34 3.34 14.99
C LEU A 174 13.00 1.93 14.51
N GLN A 175 13.52 1.54 13.34
CA GLN A 175 13.33 0.19 12.81
C GLN A 175 13.91 -0.90 13.74
N ARG A 176 15.06 -0.64 14.37
CA ARG A 176 15.69 -1.56 15.33
C ARG A 176 14.86 -1.66 16.59
N GLU A 177 14.46 -0.51 17.15
CA GLU A 177 13.63 -0.45 18.34
C GLU A 177 12.34 -1.26 18.16
N TYR A 178 11.62 -1.05 17.07
CA TYR A 178 10.43 -1.85 16.76
C TYR A 178 10.76 -3.34 16.63
N ARG A 179 11.83 -3.71 15.92
CA ARG A 179 12.21 -5.13 15.77
C ARG A 179 12.56 -5.81 17.09
N GLU A 180 13.08 -5.08 18.05
CA GLU A 180 13.38 -5.60 19.39
C GLU A 180 12.12 -5.99 20.16
N THR A 181 11.00 -5.34 19.90
CA THR A 181 9.68 -5.70 20.50
C THR A 181 9.06 -6.96 19.90
N LEU A 182 9.50 -7.40 18.71
CA LEU A 182 8.89 -8.50 18.00
C LEU A 182 9.32 -9.87 18.58
N PRO A 183 8.38 -10.84 18.72
CA PRO A 183 8.72 -12.20 19.15
C PRO A 183 9.57 -12.93 18.12
N SER A 184 10.61 -13.62 18.59
CA SER A 184 11.44 -14.49 17.75
C SER A 184 10.69 -15.77 17.38
N VAL A 185 10.84 -16.22 16.15
CA VAL A 185 10.28 -17.50 15.68
C VAL A 185 11.38 -18.55 15.65
N PRO A 186 11.21 -19.73 16.29
CA PRO A 186 12.14 -20.81 16.19
C PRO A 186 12.37 -21.24 14.73
N SER A 187 13.61 -21.57 14.36
CA SER A 187 13.98 -21.94 12.98
C SER A 187 13.20 -23.13 12.43
N GLU A 188 12.78 -24.06 13.29
CA GLU A 188 11.94 -25.21 12.94
C GLU A 188 10.53 -24.81 12.47
N ALA A 189 9.98 -23.70 12.98
CA ALA A 189 8.67 -23.17 12.55
C ALA A 189 8.74 -22.51 11.17
N LEU A 190 9.92 -22.07 10.73
CA LEU A 190 10.14 -21.47 9.41
C LEU A 190 10.09 -22.48 8.25
N SER A 191 10.31 -23.76 8.54
CA SER A 191 10.30 -24.84 7.53
C SER A 191 8.89 -25.27 7.12
N ARG A 192 7.88 -24.95 7.91
CA ARG A 192 6.48 -25.21 7.58
C ARG A 192 5.91 -24.01 6.83
N LYS A 193 5.57 -24.17 5.55
CA LYS A 193 4.88 -23.16 4.72
C LYS A 193 3.47 -22.84 5.28
N PRO A 194 3.24 -21.79 6.04
CA PRO A 194 1.92 -21.54 6.62
C PRO A 194 1.22 -20.27 6.13
N TRP A 195 1.86 -19.48 5.27
CA TRP A 195 1.45 -18.08 5.11
C TRP A 195 0.71 -17.76 3.81
N LEU A 196 0.36 -18.78 3.03
CA LEU A 196 -0.36 -18.65 1.74
C LEU A 196 -1.86 -18.97 1.87
N GLY A 197 -2.49 -18.63 2.99
CA GLY A 197 -3.93 -18.73 3.14
C GLY A 197 -4.63 -17.42 2.80
N THR A 198 -5.45 -17.42 1.75
CA THR A 198 -6.34 -16.33 1.34
C THR A 198 -7.54 -16.10 2.30
N LYS A 199 -7.51 -16.66 3.50
CA LYS A 199 -8.49 -16.36 4.57
C LYS A 199 -8.10 -15.03 5.18
N GLY A 200 -9.08 -14.13 5.37
CA GLY A 200 -8.88 -12.81 5.95
C GLY A 200 -8.02 -12.86 7.22
N ILE A 201 -7.19 -11.83 7.41
CA ILE A 201 -6.32 -11.72 8.58
C ILE A 201 -7.23 -11.42 9.77
N GLY A 202 -7.21 -12.30 10.79
CA GLY A 202 -7.87 -12.08 12.07
C GLY A 202 -6.97 -11.33 13.05
N GLU A 203 -7.54 -10.97 14.19
CA GLU A 203 -6.80 -10.38 15.31
C GLU A 203 -5.63 -11.28 15.73
N ASN A 204 -4.47 -10.72 15.95
CA ASN A 204 -3.21 -11.43 16.24
C ASN A 204 -2.68 -12.36 15.13
N SER A 205 -3.25 -12.31 13.92
CA SER A 205 -2.72 -13.09 12.80
C SER A 205 -1.31 -12.62 12.44
N PRO A 206 -0.40 -13.55 12.11
CA PRO A 206 0.92 -13.20 11.63
C PRO A 206 0.81 -12.53 10.25
N ILE A 207 1.41 -11.36 10.12
CA ILE A 207 1.42 -10.56 8.89
C ILE A 207 2.67 -10.83 8.07
N GLY A 208 3.81 -11.05 8.72
CA GLY A 208 5.07 -11.27 8.03
C GLY A 208 6.21 -11.59 8.98
N LEU A 209 7.38 -11.80 8.42
CA LEU A 209 8.61 -12.06 9.15
C LEU A 209 9.69 -11.05 8.75
N ILE A 210 10.34 -10.46 9.74
CA ILE A 210 11.51 -9.60 9.56
C ILE A 210 12.68 -10.22 10.34
N GLN A 211 13.71 -10.68 9.63
CA GLN A 211 14.91 -11.24 10.27
C GLN A 211 14.59 -12.32 11.32
N GLY A 212 13.65 -13.23 11.01
CA GLY A 212 13.25 -14.32 11.92
C GLY A 212 12.30 -13.87 13.05
N LYS A 213 11.83 -12.63 13.07
CA LYS A 213 10.87 -12.10 14.04
C LYS A 213 9.49 -11.93 13.42
N LEU A 214 8.45 -12.24 14.19
CA LEU A 214 7.07 -12.27 13.74
C LEU A 214 6.41 -10.90 13.88
N VAL A 215 5.94 -10.37 12.76
CA VAL A 215 5.10 -9.15 12.73
C VAL A 215 3.64 -9.54 12.92
N LYS A 216 2.98 -8.93 13.89
CA LYS A 216 1.53 -9.03 14.12
C LYS A 216 0.88 -7.68 13.88
N GLY A 217 -0.38 -7.68 13.45
CA GLY A 217 -1.17 -6.47 13.30
C GLY A 217 -2.07 -6.20 14.50
N ILE A 218 -2.51 -4.95 14.60
CA ILE A 218 -3.49 -4.49 15.60
C ILE A 218 -4.78 -4.17 14.86
N PHE A 219 -5.91 -4.62 15.36
CA PHE A 219 -7.24 -4.25 14.83
C PHE A 219 -7.62 -2.84 15.29
N LEU A 220 -8.10 -2.02 14.35
CA LEU A 220 -8.74 -0.73 14.61
C LEU A 220 -10.22 -0.88 14.95
#